data_63eafb74b15066afe02e62368651b58b
#
_entry.id   63eafb74b15066afe02e62368651b58b
#
_cell.length_a   1.000
_cell.length_b   1.000
_cell.length_c   1.000
_cell.angle_alpha   90.00
_cell.angle_beta   90.00
_cell.angle_gamma   90.00
#
_symmetry.space_group_name_H-M   'P 1'
#
loop_
_entity.id
_entity.type
_entity.pdbx_description
1 polymer ?
#
loop_
_entity_poly.entity_id
_entity_poly.type
_entity_poly.pdbx_seq_one_letter_code
_entity_poly.pdbx_strand_id
1 'polypeptide(L)'
;MQIICLGDSITDCNHLFEDFPLGNGYVQMLSEMFKKETSFNNVQIKNYGFDGFTVARVLDNIRQHRISLHRSPVVTLLIGINDIGLMMNTDRTEAQKEQMMQEFSAHYAELLHLLTADARQVILMEPFIFPKPAEYQTWIPYVRTMSNKIQQLAVKYSLPFLPLHDTLNREAVKQGFQAV
;
A
#
# COMPACT_ATOMS: atom_id res chain seq x y z
N MET A 1 -15.37 -11.38 10.56
CA MET A 1 -13.95 -11.08 10.25
C MET A 1 -13.83 -9.62 9.87
N GLN A 2 -12.73 -8.94 10.25
CA GLN A 2 -12.47 -7.56 9.84
C GLN A 2 -11.26 -7.52 8.91
N ILE A 3 -11.35 -6.72 7.85
CA ILE A 3 -10.22 -6.40 6.96
C ILE A 3 -9.98 -4.89 7.05
N ILE A 4 -8.73 -4.50 7.23
CA ILE A 4 -8.28 -3.11 7.26
C ILE A 4 -7.32 -2.90 6.10
N CYS A 5 -7.66 -1.99 5.20
CA CYS A 5 -6.81 -1.60 4.08
C CYS A 5 -6.06 -0.32 4.44
N LEU A 6 -4.74 -0.42 4.62
CA LEU A 6 -3.84 0.70 4.89
C LEU A 6 -3.12 1.11 3.61
N GLY A 7 -2.99 2.40 3.39
CA GLY A 7 -2.25 2.87 2.22
C GLY A 7 -2.32 4.38 1.98
N ASP A 8 -2.01 4.76 0.76
CA ASP A 8 -2.02 6.11 0.23
C ASP A 8 -3.28 6.39 -0.63
N SER A 9 -3.17 7.32 -1.60
CA SER A 9 -4.26 7.68 -2.52
C SER A 9 -4.80 6.50 -3.34
N ILE A 10 -3.99 5.49 -3.63
CA ILE A 10 -4.43 4.29 -4.36
C ILE A 10 -5.42 3.48 -3.50
N THR A 11 -5.22 3.46 -2.20
CA THR A 11 -6.14 2.82 -1.24
C THR A 11 -7.31 3.73 -0.91
N ASP A 12 -7.07 5.05 -0.75
CA ASP A 12 -8.09 6.06 -0.46
C ASP A 12 -9.20 6.06 -1.52
N CYS A 13 -8.86 6.30 -2.76
CA CYS A 13 -9.82 6.37 -3.87
C CYS A 13 -11.13 7.07 -3.48
N ASN A 14 -11.04 8.28 -2.92
CA ASN A 14 -12.17 9.10 -2.49
C ASN A 14 -13.01 8.56 -1.32
N HIS A 15 -12.48 7.65 -0.48
CA HIS A 15 -13.24 7.09 0.65
C HIS A 15 -13.61 8.14 1.71
N LEU A 16 -12.94 9.29 1.74
CA LEU A 16 -13.22 10.39 2.67
C LEU A 16 -14.48 11.18 2.31
N PHE A 17 -15.06 10.96 1.11
CA PHE A 17 -16.35 11.51 0.72
C PHE A 17 -17.47 10.61 1.21
N GLU A 18 -18.56 11.20 1.75
CA GLU A 18 -19.65 10.46 2.40
C GLU A 18 -20.31 9.42 1.50
N ASP A 19 -20.38 9.68 0.20
CA ASP A 19 -21.00 8.79 -0.78
C ASP A 19 -20.16 7.53 -1.08
N PHE A 20 -18.88 7.52 -0.69
CA PHE A 20 -17.93 6.45 -0.99
C PHE A 20 -17.12 5.99 0.23
N PRO A 21 -17.76 5.43 1.26
CA PRO A 21 -17.09 5.11 2.53
C PRO A 21 -15.94 4.08 2.40
N LEU A 22 -15.88 3.34 1.28
CA LEU A 22 -14.77 2.46 0.93
C LEU A 22 -13.93 2.99 -0.24
N GLY A 23 -14.27 4.18 -0.75
CA GLY A 23 -13.73 4.73 -1.99
C GLY A 23 -14.35 4.06 -3.22
N ASN A 24 -13.89 4.46 -4.40
CA ASN A 24 -14.32 3.90 -5.69
C ASN A 24 -13.23 3.06 -6.38
N GLY A 25 -12.24 2.59 -5.61
CA GLY A 25 -11.12 1.78 -6.05
C GLY A 25 -11.19 0.32 -5.63
N TYR A 26 -10.02 -0.31 -5.50
CA TYR A 26 -9.91 -1.75 -5.22
C TYR A 26 -10.56 -2.17 -3.89
N VAL A 27 -10.62 -1.29 -2.89
CA VAL A 27 -11.23 -1.60 -1.58
C VAL A 27 -12.73 -1.83 -1.72
N GLN A 28 -13.42 -0.99 -2.52
CA GLN A 28 -14.83 -1.18 -2.85
C GLN A 28 -15.05 -2.46 -3.64
N MET A 29 -14.21 -2.72 -4.66
CA MET A 29 -14.28 -3.94 -5.47
C MET A 29 -14.11 -5.19 -4.60
N LEU A 30 -13.16 -5.18 -3.66
CA LEU A 30 -12.95 -6.27 -2.71
C LEU A 30 -14.19 -6.50 -1.84
N SER A 31 -14.83 -5.43 -1.36
CA SER A 31 -16.08 -5.52 -0.60
C SER A 31 -17.20 -6.18 -1.40
N GLU A 32 -17.34 -5.82 -2.66
CA GLU A 32 -18.35 -6.40 -3.55
C GLU A 32 -18.09 -7.89 -3.85
N MET A 33 -16.83 -8.27 -3.99
CA MET A 33 -16.46 -9.68 -4.15
C MET A 33 -16.85 -10.50 -2.92
N PHE A 34 -16.53 -10.03 -1.72
CA PHE A 34 -16.91 -10.72 -0.48
C PHE A 34 -18.42 -10.82 -0.29
N LYS A 35 -19.19 -9.81 -0.70
CA LYS A 35 -20.66 -9.85 -0.62
C LYS A 35 -21.30 -10.92 -1.54
N LYS A 36 -20.63 -11.25 -2.64
CA LYS A 36 -21.10 -12.29 -3.58
C LYS A 36 -20.84 -13.71 -3.07
N GLU A 37 -19.89 -13.88 -2.16
CA GLU A 37 -19.49 -15.17 -1.62
C GLU A 37 -20.22 -15.45 -0.29
N THR A 38 -21.14 -16.40 -0.30
CA THR A 38 -21.97 -16.74 0.88
C THR A 38 -21.17 -17.16 2.11
N SER A 39 -19.95 -17.69 1.91
CA SER A 39 -19.03 -18.09 2.98
C SER A 39 -18.50 -16.90 3.79
N PHE A 40 -18.63 -15.66 3.31
CA PHE A 40 -18.03 -14.46 3.89
C PHE A 40 -19.06 -13.42 4.34
N ASN A 41 -20.29 -13.83 4.67
CA ASN A 41 -21.41 -12.94 5.02
C ASN A 41 -21.17 -11.95 6.17
N ASN A 42 -20.10 -12.11 6.94
CA ASN A 42 -19.77 -11.26 8.10
C ASN A 42 -18.38 -10.61 7.98
N VAL A 43 -17.94 -10.28 6.76
CA VAL A 43 -16.69 -9.53 6.55
C VAL A 43 -16.97 -8.04 6.60
N GLN A 44 -16.32 -7.35 7.52
CA GLN A 44 -16.28 -5.88 7.59
C GLN A 44 -14.99 -5.39 6.98
N ILE A 45 -15.05 -4.52 5.97
CA ILE A 45 -13.89 -3.89 5.37
C ILE A 45 -13.85 -2.42 5.79
N LYS A 46 -12.66 -1.94 6.15
CA LYS A 46 -12.39 -0.54 6.46
C LYS A 46 -11.28 -0.02 5.56
N ASN A 47 -11.48 1.13 4.98
CA ASN A 47 -10.50 1.85 4.22
C ASN A 47 -9.79 2.87 5.13
N TYR A 48 -8.48 2.77 5.23
CA TYR A 48 -7.57 3.72 5.89
C TYR A 48 -6.44 4.11 4.92
N GLY A 49 -6.80 4.33 3.67
CA GLY A 49 -5.97 5.03 2.70
C GLY A 49 -6.08 6.53 2.91
N PHE A 50 -5.00 7.26 2.68
CA PHE A 50 -4.99 8.72 2.77
C PHE A 50 -4.12 9.28 1.66
N ASP A 51 -4.65 10.23 0.93
CA ASP A 51 -3.93 10.89 -0.14
C ASP A 51 -2.58 11.45 0.34
N GLY A 52 -1.53 11.25 -0.45
CA GLY A 52 -0.17 11.73 -0.17
C GLY A 52 0.54 11.04 1.00
N PHE A 53 -0.02 9.98 1.60
CA PHE A 53 0.63 9.32 2.73
C PHE A 53 1.90 8.58 2.29
N THR A 54 2.92 8.71 3.13
CA THR A 54 4.18 7.95 3.13
C THR A 54 4.14 6.87 4.21
N VAL A 55 5.10 5.95 4.20
CA VAL A 55 5.22 4.93 5.25
C VAL A 55 5.33 5.56 6.64
N ALA A 56 6.05 6.66 6.79
CA ALA A 56 6.20 7.38 8.06
C ALA A 56 4.86 7.90 8.59
N ARG A 57 3.97 8.41 7.72
CA ARG A 57 2.64 8.89 8.11
C ARG A 57 1.71 7.75 8.54
N VAL A 58 1.76 6.61 7.85
CA VAL A 58 1.01 5.41 8.28
C VAL A 58 1.51 4.94 9.63
N LEU A 59 2.84 4.86 9.82
CA LEU A 59 3.46 4.49 11.09
C LEU A 59 3.02 5.41 12.24
N ASP A 60 3.01 6.72 12.04
CA ASP A 60 2.56 7.68 13.04
C ASP A 60 1.08 7.50 13.41
N ASN A 61 0.21 7.18 12.46
CA ASN A 61 -1.19 6.90 12.74
C ASN A 61 -1.38 5.64 13.58
N ILE A 62 -0.57 4.60 13.35
CA ILE A 62 -0.58 3.39 14.18
C ILE A 62 -0.04 3.69 15.58
N ARG A 63 1.11 4.37 15.71
CA ARG A 63 1.71 4.76 17.00
C ARG A 63 0.77 5.61 17.87
N GLN A 64 0.01 6.49 17.23
CA GLN A 64 -0.93 7.39 17.90
C GLN A 64 -2.32 6.77 18.10
N HIS A 65 -2.48 5.48 17.84
CA HIS A 65 -3.73 4.73 17.97
C HIS A 65 -4.92 5.37 17.20
N ARG A 66 -4.64 6.13 16.11
CA ARG A 66 -5.67 6.69 15.25
C ARG A 66 -6.35 5.62 14.40
N ILE A 67 -5.65 4.51 14.16
CA ILE A 67 -6.17 3.32 13.48
C ILE A 67 -6.20 2.18 14.50
N SER A 68 -7.41 1.69 14.77
CA SER A 68 -7.60 0.62 15.74
C SER A 68 -7.52 -0.75 15.08
N LEU A 69 -6.64 -1.60 15.58
CA LEU A 69 -6.47 -3.00 15.18
C LEU A 69 -7.26 -3.97 16.09
N HIS A 70 -8.27 -3.46 16.80
CA HIS A 70 -9.11 -4.31 17.65
C HIS A 70 -9.74 -5.47 16.89
N ARG A 71 -9.88 -6.62 17.55
CA ARG A 71 -10.44 -7.87 17.01
C ARG A 71 -9.52 -8.59 16.02
N SER A 72 -8.21 -8.36 16.11
CA SER A 72 -7.20 -9.05 15.29
C SER A 72 -7.60 -9.09 13.79
N PRO A 73 -7.62 -7.95 13.10
CA PRO A 73 -8.04 -7.89 11.71
C PRO A 73 -7.02 -8.55 10.78
N VAL A 74 -7.45 -8.86 9.56
CA VAL A 74 -6.55 -8.99 8.42
C VAL A 74 -6.21 -7.58 7.93
N VAL A 75 -4.93 -7.27 7.78
CA VAL A 75 -4.46 -5.97 7.32
C VAL A 75 -3.85 -6.12 5.93
N THR A 76 -4.24 -5.29 4.97
CA THR A 76 -3.48 -5.10 3.71
C THR A 76 -2.72 -3.78 3.79
N LEU A 77 -1.48 -3.76 3.31
CA LEU A 77 -0.62 -2.58 3.33
C LEU A 77 -0.08 -2.31 1.91
N LEU A 78 -0.57 -1.24 1.28
CA LEU A 78 -0.11 -0.74 -0.01
C LEU A 78 0.42 0.69 0.18
N ILE A 79 1.73 0.84 0.32
CA ILE A 79 2.37 2.13 0.62
C ILE A 79 3.78 2.18 0.03
N GLY A 80 4.25 3.36 -0.36
CA GLY A 80 5.62 3.59 -0.77
C GLY A 80 5.77 4.44 -2.02
N ILE A 81 4.74 4.57 -2.85
CA ILE A 81 4.88 5.38 -4.08
C ILE A 81 5.08 6.87 -3.77
N ASN A 82 4.49 7.40 -2.71
CA ASN A 82 4.72 8.78 -2.28
C ASN A 82 6.11 8.98 -1.66
N ASP A 83 6.67 7.96 -1.02
CA ASP A 83 8.07 8.00 -0.56
C ASP A 83 9.02 8.13 -1.76
N ILE A 84 8.77 7.40 -2.86
CA ILE A 84 9.51 7.56 -4.13
C ILE A 84 9.25 8.93 -4.73
N GLY A 85 7.99 9.41 -4.72
CA GLY A 85 7.65 10.74 -5.21
C GLY A 85 8.47 11.84 -4.53
N LEU A 86 8.66 11.75 -3.21
CA LEU A 86 9.51 12.69 -2.47
C LEU A 86 11.00 12.59 -2.87
N MET A 87 11.48 11.39 -3.25
CA MET A 87 12.85 11.22 -3.74
C MET A 87 13.05 11.83 -5.13
N MET A 88 12.03 11.76 -5.99
CA MET A 88 12.15 12.07 -7.42
C MET A 88 11.73 13.49 -7.78
N ASN A 89 10.78 14.08 -7.04
CA ASN A 89 10.24 15.42 -7.31
C ASN A 89 11.04 16.54 -6.62
N THR A 90 12.21 16.23 -6.06
CA THR A 90 13.08 17.18 -5.37
C THR A 90 14.52 17.03 -5.86
N ASP A 91 15.29 18.12 -5.85
CA ASP A 91 16.73 18.08 -6.16
C ASP A 91 17.49 17.30 -5.07
N ARG A 92 17.57 16.00 -5.25
CA ARG A 92 18.27 15.09 -4.35
C ARG A 92 19.41 14.38 -5.05
N THR A 93 20.56 14.35 -4.38
CA THR A 93 21.69 13.52 -4.82
C THR A 93 21.36 12.05 -4.66
N GLU A 94 22.06 11.18 -5.39
CA GLU A 94 21.86 9.72 -5.26
C GLU A 94 22.13 9.23 -3.83
N ALA A 95 23.10 9.79 -3.13
CA ALA A 95 23.37 9.48 -1.73
C ALA A 95 22.19 9.83 -0.81
N GLN A 96 21.52 10.98 -1.05
CA GLN A 96 20.32 11.37 -0.31
C GLN A 96 19.14 10.43 -0.61
N LYS A 97 18.95 10.04 -1.87
CA LYS A 97 17.92 9.07 -2.25
C LYS A 97 18.15 7.70 -1.61
N GLU A 98 19.40 7.25 -1.56
CA GLU A 98 19.77 6.01 -0.89
C GLU A 98 19.48 6.09 0.62
N GLN A 99 19.82 7.20 1.28
CA GLN A 99 19.48 7.42 2.68
C GLN A 99 17.96 7.39 2.91
N MET A 100 17.17 8.07 2.08
CA MET A 100 15.70 8.04 2.16
C MET A 100 15.15 6.63 1.99
N MET A 101 15.75 5.82 1.10
CA MET A 101 15.35 4.42 0.91
C MET A 101 15.70 3.55 2.14
N GLN A 102 16.78 3.87 2.86
CA GLN A 102 17.12 3.21 4.13
C GLN A 102 16.13 3.61 5.24
N GLU A 103 15.80 4.90 5.35
CA GLU A 103 14.79 5.43 6.28
C GLU A 103 13.42 4.82 6.02
N PHE A 104 13.00 4.73 4.75
CA PHE A 104 11.79 4.00 4.36
C PHE A 104 11.79 2.58 4.89
N SER A 105 12.89 1.84 4.68
CA SER A 105 13.00 0.44 5.13
C SER A 105 12.90 0.31 6.65
N ALA A 106 13.50 1.26 7.39
CA ALA A 106 13.44 1.27 8.85
C ALA A 106 12.01 1.53 9.35
N HIS A 107 11.34 2.55 8.81
CA HIS A 107 9.95 2.87 9.14
C HIS A 107 8.99 1.72 8.77
N TYR A 108 9.22 1.10 7.60
CA TYR A 108 8.41 -0.04 7.16
C TYR A 108 8.58 -1.25 8.09
N ALA A 109 9.81 -1.55 8.49
CA ALA A 109 10.09 -2.64 9.44
C ALA A 109 9.44 -2.39 10.81
N GLU A 110 9.49 -1.15 11.31
CA GLU A 110 8.82 -0.78 12.56
C GLU A 110 7.30 -0.85 12.43
N LEU A 111 6.74 -0.35 11.33
CA LEU A 111 5.31 -0.49 11.04
C LEU A 111 4.88 -1.95 11.06
N LEU A 112 5.64 -2.85 10.42
CA LEU A 112 5.36 -4.29 10.43
C LEU A 112 5.42 -4.87 11.85
N HIS A 113 6.40 -4.46 12.65
CA HIS A 113 6.49 -4.91 14.04
C HIS A 113 5.22 -4.56 14.84
N LEU A 114 4.71 -3.33 14.70
CA LEU A 114 3.47 -2.91 15.34
C LEU A 114 2.23 -3.62 14.79
N LEU A 115 2.13 -3.73 13.46
CA LEU A 115 0.98 -4.39 12.84
C LEU A 115 0.89 -5.88 13.19
N THR A 116 2.02 -6.59 13.20
CA THR A 116 2.05 -8.04 13.50
C THR A 116 1.79 -8.37 14.96
N ALA A 117 1.92 -7.39 15.87
CA ALA A 117 1.58 -7.58 17.27
C ALA A 117 0.06 -7.76 17.50
N ASP A 118 -0.75 -7.04 16.71
CA ASP A 118 -2.20 -6.96 16.94
C ASP A 118 -3.05 -7.55 15.81
N ALA A 119 -2.55 -7.59 14.58
CA ALA A 119 -3.26 -8.15 13.46
C ALA A 119 -3.18 -9.67 13.42
N ARG A 120 -4.27 -10.33 13.01
CA ARG A 120 -4.29 -11.76 12.73
C ARG A 120 -3.38 -12.13 11.56
N GLN A 121 -3.34 -11.29 10.55
CA GLN A 121 -2.54 -11.45 9.33
C GLN A 121 -2.25 -10.08 8.73
N VAL A 122 -1.03 -9.88 8.26
CA VAL A 122 -0.66 -8.72 7.43
C VAL A 122 -0.31 -9.21 6.04
N ILE A 123 -0.87 -8.58 5.01
CA ILE A 123 -0.60 -8.87 3.59
C ILE A 123 0.07 -7.64 3.02
N LEU A 124 1.31 -7.79 2.55
CA LEU A 124 2.06 -6.72 1.93
C LEU A 124 1.73 -6.66 0.44
N MET A 125 1.41 -5.48 -0.05
CA MET A 125 1.13 -5.23 -1.45
C MET A 125 2.27 -4.40 -2.05
N GLU A 126 2.72 -4.79 -3.24
CA GLU A 126 3.82 -4.13 -3.91
C GLU A 126 3.43 -2.71 -4.34
N PRO A 127 4.22 -1.66 -4.01
CA PRO A 127 4.03 -0.35 -4.61
C PRO A 127 4.31 -0.44 -6.11
N PHE A 128 3.50 0.25 -6.90
CA PHE A 128 3.61 0.21 -8.36
C PHE A 128 3.49 1.60 -8.97
N ILE A 129 3.97 1.74 -10.20
CA ILE A 129 3.79 2.92 -11.03
C ILE A 129 3.67 2.49 -12.49
N PHE A 130 2.87 3.21 -13.26
CA PHE A 130 2.83 3.08 -14.70
C PHE A 130 3.91 3.98 -15.34
N PRO A 131 4.48 3.59 -16.52
CA PRO A 131 5.50 4.38 -17.20
C PRO A 131 4.91 5.58 -17.97
N LYS A 132 3.79 6.10 -17.50
CA LYS A 132 3.08 7.25 -18.07
C LYS A 132 2.56 8.16 -16.96
N PRO A 133 2.80 9.46 -17.04
CA PRO A 133 3.59 10.16 -18.07
C PRO A 133 5.05 9.70 -18.14
N ALA A 134 5.77 10.06 -19.19
CA ALA A 134 7.12 9.53 -19.50
C ALA A 134 8.15 9.76 -18.36
N GLU A 135 7.98 10.78 -17.55
CA GLU A 135 8.81 11.09 -16.40
C GLU A 135 8.83 9.93 -15.38
N TYR A 136 7.73 9.18 -15.24
CA TYR A 136 7.63 8.05 -14.31
C TYR A 136 8.49 6.85 -14.72
N GLN A 137 8.99 6.81 -15.96
CA GLN A 137 9.97 5.79 -16.36
C GLN A 137 11.25 5.86 -15.51
N THR A 138 11.63 7.08 -15.09
CA THR A 138 12.81 7.28 -14.23
C THR A 138 12.58 6.81 -12.79
N TRP A 139 11.33 6.61 -12.36
CA TRP A 139 10.97 6.14 -11.02
C TRP A 139 11.01 4.61 -10.91
N ILE A 140 10.86 3.89 -12.03
CA ILE A 140 10.75 2.42 -12.05
C ILE A 140 11.93 1.73 -11.35
N PRO A 141 13.21 2.13 -11.53
CA PRO A 141 14.32 1.52 -10.80
C PRO A 141 14.18 1.63 -9.27
N TYR A 142 13.66 2.76 -8.78
CA TYR A 142 13.44 2.99 -7.34
C TYR A 142 12.24 2.19 -6.82
N VAL A 143 11.16 2.07 -7.60
CA VAL A 143 10.02 1.18 -7.29
C VAL A 143 10.50 -0.25 -7.14
N ARG A 144 11.33 -0.76 -8.07
CA ARG A 144 11.91 -2.12 -8.00
C ARG A 144 12.82 -2.31 -6.79
N THR A 145 13.65 -1.32 -6.47
CA THR A 145 14.51 -1.36 -5.28
C THR A 145 13.67 -1.40 -4.01
N MET A 146 12.64 -0.58 -3.91
CA MET A 146 11.70 -0.55 -2.79
C MET A 146 10.93 -1.86 -2.67
N SER A 147 10.41 -2.39 -3.77
CA SER A 147 9.74 -3.69 -3.84
C SER A 147 10.61 -4.82 -3.29
N ASN A 148 11.88 -4.88 -3.71
CA ASN A 148 12.83 -5.87 -3.18
C ASN A 148 13.03 -5.75 -1.67
N LYS A 149 13.10 -4.52 -1.13
CA LYS A 149 13.22 -4.30 0.32
C LYS A 149 11.96 -4.76 1.07
N ILE A 150 10.77 -4.45 0.55
CA ILE A 150 9.51 -4.92 1.12
C ILE A 150 9.43 -6.45 1.07
N GLN A 151 9.83 -7.07 -0.03
CA GLN A 151 9.86 -8.53 -0.16
C GLN A 151 10.82 -9.20 0.84
N GLN A 152 12.00 -8.60 1.06
CA GLN A 152 12.92 -9.08 2.09
C GLN A 152 12.30 -8.99 3.49
N LEU A 153 11.58 -7.92 3.80
CA LEU A 153 10.83 -7.79 5.05
C LEU A 153 9.67 -8.80 5.13
N ALA A 154 8.96 -9.05 4.03
CA ALA A 154 7.92 -10.07 3.96
C ALA A 154 8.49 -11.45 4.35
N VAL A 155 9.64 -11.83 3.80
CA VAL A 155 10.34 -13.08 4.17
C VAL A 155 10.73 -13.07 5.63
N LYS A 156 11.36 -11.99 6.13
CA LYS A 156 11.80 -11.85 7.52
C LYS A 156 10.66 -12.01 8.53
N TYR A 157 9.50 -11.47 8.23
CA TYR A 157 8.31 -11.53 9.10
C TYR A 157 7.36 -12.68 8.76
N SER A 158 7.70 -13.53 7.78
CA SER A 158 6.86 -14.64 7.29
C SER A 158 5.46 -14.16 6.84
N LEU A 159 5.42 -13.06 6.11
CA LEU A 159 4.18 -12.42 5.65
C LEU A 159 3.95 -12.68 4.15
N PRO A 160 2.69 -12.82 3.72
CA PRO A 160 2.35 -12.82 2.29
C PRO A 160 2.75 -11.52 1.62
N PHE A 161 3.30 -11.63 0.41
CA PHE A 161 3.61 -10.51 -0.48
C PHE A 161 2.86 -10.66 -1.79
N LEU A 162 2.10 -9.65 -2.18
CA LEU A 162 1.34 -9.60 -3.43
C LEU A 162 2.10 -8.74 -4.45
N PRO A 163 2.71 -9.34 -5.49
CA PRO A 163 3.40 -8.61 -6.54
C PRO A 163 2.40 -7.93 -7.48
N LEU A 164 2.47 -6.62 -7.60
CA LEU A 164 1.54 -5.80 -8.39
C LEU A 164 2.21 -5.12 -9.58
N HIS A 165 3.45 -4.61 -9.44
CA HIS A 165 4.07 -3.73 -10.40
C HIS A 165 4.09 -4.31 -11.82
N ASP A 166 4.71 -5.46 -11.99
CA ASP A 166 4.82 -6.08 -13.32
C ASP A 166 3.47 -6.64 -13.79
N THR A 167 2.61 -7.09 -12.88
CA THR A 167 1.29 -7.63 -13.22
C THR A 167 0.38 -6.55 -13.77
N LEU A 168 0.24 -5.41 -13.07
CA LEU A 168 -0.60 -4.31 -13.51
C LEU A 168 -0.05 -3.64 -14.77
N ASN A 169 1.28 -3.49 -14.90
CA ASN A 169 1.88 -2.95 -16.12
C ASN A 169 1.62 -3.84 -17.34
N ARG A 170 1.65 -5.17 -17.20
CA ARG A 170 1.29 -6.09 -18.30
C ARG A 170 -0.17 -5.97 -18.69
N GLU A 171 -1.07 -5.86 -17.71
CA GLU A 171 -2.49 -5.66 -18.01
C GLU A 171 -2.77 -4.29 -18.63
N ALA A 172 -2.11 -3.23 -18.16
CA ALA A 172 -2.23 -1.89 -18.76
C ALA A 172 -1.74 -1.83 -20.22
N VAL A 173 -0.73 -2.62 -20.58
CA VAL A 173 -0.30 -2.74 -22.00
C VAL A 173 -1.36 -3.44 -22.84
N LYS A 174 -2.04 -4.46 -22.30
CA LYS A 174 -3.06 -5.22 -23.06
C LYS A 174 -4.38 -4.46 -23.20
N GLN A 175 -4.82 -3.81 -22.13
CA GLN A 175 -6.15 -3.19 -22.07
C GLN A 175 -6.13 -1.67 -22.30
N GLY A 176 -4.96 -1.06 -22.29
CA GLY A 176 -4.77 0.40 -22.27
C GLY A 176 -4.64 0.93 -20.84
N PHE A 177 -3.74 1.93 -20.70
CA PHE A 177 -3.44 2.54 -19.36
C PHE A 177 -4.61 3.29 -18.71
N GLN A 178 -5.72 3.46 -19.40
CA GLN A 178 -6.94 4.05 -18.84
C GLN A 178 -7.92 3.02 -18.26
N ALA A 179 -7.64 1.74 -18.46
CA ALA A 179 -8.52 0.64 -18.06
C ALA A 179 -8.05 -0.09 -16.78
N VAL A 180 -6.88 0.31 -16.25
CA VAL A 180 -6.24 -0.35 -15.10
C VAL A 180 -6.07 0.61 -13.93
#